data_704276cc7e1b672a3d9741b6551355c6
#
_entry.id   704276cc7e1b672a3d9741b6551355c6
#
_cell.length_a   1.000
_cell.length_b   1.000
_cell.length_c   1.000
_cell.angle_alpha   90.00
_cell.angle_beta   90.00
_cell.angle_gamma   90.00
#
_symmetry.space_group_name_H-M   'P 1'
#
loop_
_entity.id
_entity.type
_entity.pdbx_description
1 polymer ?
#
loop_
_entity_poly.entity_id
_entity_poly.type
_entity_poly.pdbx_seq_one_letter_code
_entity_poly.pdbx_strand_id
1 'polypeptide(L)'
;MTSRTTEDQIESLLEKPFWVIDFLPEQVSAERPKQYFAVDEYFCNSQYINLLYQKFAYLIIKFSCYFDIDGNPSPEDIFDHVKECTTKGYMNFLFPNDNVLITLNGGDLYMTVYNPNERFLQLLQRIATSEGLFLRNNLTTN
;
A
#
# COMPACT_ATOMS: atom_id res chain seq x y z
N MET A 1 2.85 7.07 26.88
CA MET A 1 1.82 7.52 25.93
C MET A 1 2.17 7.08 24.53
N THR A 2 2.16 5.79 24.37
CA THR A 2 2.59 5.16 23.12
C THR A 2 1.70 5.55 21.95
N SER A 3 0.37 5.57 22.16
CA SER A 3 -0.56 5.86 21.07
C SER A 3 -0.41 7.29 20.54
N ARG A 4 -0.16 8.24 21.43
CA ARG A 4 0.03 9.62 21.00
C ARG A 4 1.29 9.78 20.17
N THR A 5 2.37 9.11 20.58
CA THR A 5 3.61 9.12 19.82
C THR A 5 3.42 8.48 18.46
N THR A 6 2.65 7.39 18.41
CA THR A 6 2.32 6.72 17.17
C THR A 6 1.55 7.63 16.23
N GLU A 7 0.54 8.33 16.76
CA GLU A 7 -0.26 9.26 15.96
C GLU A 7 0.59 10.39 15.41
N ASP A 8 1.49 10.92 16.22
CA ASP A 8 2.37 11.99 15.78
C ASP A 8 3.29 11.53 14.67
N GLN A 9 3.80 10.31 14.78
CA GLN A 9 4.67 9.74 13.76
C GLN A 9 3.90 9.56 12.44
N ILE A 10 2.68 9.03 12.52
CA ILE A 10 1.84 8.85 11.33
C ILE A 10 1.57 10.18 10.65
N GLU A 11 1.18 11.20 11.42
CA GLU A 11 0.88 12.51 10.85
C GLU A 11 2.11 13.10 10.15
N SER A 12 3.27 12.95 10.77
CA SER A 12 4.51 13.45 10.18
C SER A 12 4.83 12.73 8.87
N LEU A 13 4.62 11.42 8.84
CA LEU A 13 4.93 10.62 7.65
C LEU A 13 4.01 10.93 6.48
N LEU A 14 2.76 11.29 6.73
CA LEU A 14 1.82 11.62 5.67
C LEU A 14 2.25 12.86 4.87
N GLU A 15 3.21 13.64 5.37
CA GLU A 15 3.73 14.80 4.68
C GLU A 15 5.04 14.53 3.93
N LYS A 16 5.51 13.30 3.97
CA LYS A 16 6.77 12.92 3.32
C LYS A 16 6.55 12.48 1.87
N PRO A 17 7.61 12.50 1.06
CA PRO A 17 7.51 11.94 -0.29
C PRO A 17 7.08 10.49 -0.26
N PHE A 18 6.35 10.07 -1.28
CA PHE A 18 5.80 8.72 -1.28
C PHE A 18 5.98 8.02 -2.62
N TRP A 19 5.85 6.69 -2.54
CA TRP A 19 5.84 5.78 -3.67
C TRP A 19 4.50 5.09 -3.70
N VAL A 20 4.18 4.44 -4.82
CA VAL A 20 2.90 3.77 -5.00
C VAL A 20 3.13 2.31 -5.39
N ILE A 21 2.35 1.42 -4.78
CA ILE A 21 2.31 0.01 -5.16
C ILE A 21 1.01 -0.17 -5.93
N ASP A 22 1.12 -0.49 -7.22
CA ASP A 22 0.00 -0.42 -8.14
C ASP A 22 -0.17 -1.73 -8.90
N PHE A 23 -1.36 -1.95 -9.43
CA PHE A 23 -1.60 -3.08 -10.32
C PHE A 23 -1.13 -2.77 -11.74
N LEU A 24 -0.86 -1.51 -12.05
CA LEU A 24 -0.33 -1.09 -13.35
C LEU A 24 1.13 -0.66 -13.20
N PRO A 25 1.96 -0.93 -14.21
CA PRO A 25 3.40 -0.63 -14.11
C PRO A 25 3.73 0.85 -14.20
N GLU A 26 2.86 1.66 -14.82
CA GLU A 26 3.10 3.08 -15.00
C GLU A 26 1.83 3.86 -14.74
N GLN A 27 2.01 5.11 -14.34
CA GLN A 27 0.86 5.99 -14.17
C GLN A 27 0.21 6.24 -15.51
N VAL A 28 -1.12 6.18 -15.53
CA VAL A 28 -1.88 6.42 -16.76
C VAL A 28 -1.79 7.89 -17.13
N SER A 29 -1.57 8.15 -18.42
CA SER A 29 -1.50 9.50 -18.93
C SER A 29 -2.80 10.26 -18.72
N ALA A 30 -2.69 11.55 -18.39
CA ALA A 30 -3.86 12.42 -18.22
C ALA A 30 -4.67 12.55 -19.51
N GLU A 31 -4.09 12.16 -20.65
CA GLU A 31 -4.78 12.22 -21.92
C GLU A 31 -5.72 11.05 -22.15
N ARG A 32 -5.67 10.01 -21.28
CA ARG A 32 -6.53 8.84 -21.44
C ARG A 32 -7.27 8.49 -20.14
N PRO A 33 -7.84 9.48 -19.44
CA PRO A 33 -8.47 9.20 -18.14
C PRO A 33 -9.74 8.36 -18.27
N LYS A 34 -10.41 8.46 -19.42
CA LYS A 34 -11.69 7.79 -19.63
C LYS A 34 -11.55 6.27 -19.58
N GLN A 35 -10.51 5.74 -20.25
CA GLN A 35 -10.30 4.31 -20.26
C GLN A 35 -9.85 3.83 -18.88
N TYR A 36 -9.01 4.62 -18.22
CA TYR A 36 -8.58 4.26 -16.87
C TYR A 36 -9.77 4.16 -15.91
N PHE A 37 -10.68 5.15 -15.98
CA PHE A 37 -11.86 5.13 -15.11
C PHE A 37 -12.75 3.92 -15.40
N ALA A 38 -12.86 3.51 -16.65
CA ALA A 38 -13.64 2.34 -17.01
C ALA A 38 -13.00 1.06 -16.45
N VAL A 39 -11.68 0.95 -16.52
CA VAL A 39 -10.96 -0.20 -15.99
C VAL A 39 -11.07 -0.23 -14.47
N ASP A 40 -10.88 0.91 -13.83
CA ASP A 40 -10.99 1.03 -12.37
C ASP A 40 -12.36 0.58 -11.91
N GLU A 41 -13.41 1.10 -12.53
CA GLU A 41 -14.78 0.74 -12.17
C GLU A 41 -15.05 -0.75 -12.40
N TYR A 42 -14.56 -1.28 -13.50
CA TYR A 42 -14.73 -2.70 -13.80
C TYR A 42 -14.11 -3.58 -12.72
N PHE A 43 -12.87 -3.30 -12.35
CA PHE A 43 -12.17 -4.10 -11.34
C PHE A 43 -12.76 -3.91 -9.96
N CYS A 44 -13.19 -2.70 -9.61
CA CYS A 44 -13.79 -2.45 -8.30
C CYS A 44 -15.13 -3.17 -8.13
N ASN A 45 -15.82 -3.44 -9.22
CA ASN A 45 -17.10 -4.14 -9.19
C ASN A 45 -17.01 -5.61 -9.58
N SER A 46 -15.80 -6.15 -9.63
CA SER A 46 -15.58 -7.55 -10.00
C SER A 46 -14.86 -8.28 -8.88
N GLN A 47 -14.68 -9.58 -9.06
CA GLN A 47 -13.91 -10.39 -8.11
C GLN A 47 -12.44 -9.98 -8.06
N TYR A 48 -11.97 -9.24 -9.05
CA TYR A 48 -10.57 -8.86 -9.11
C TYR A 48 -10.13 -8.05 -7.90
N ILE A 49 -11.01 -7.19 -7.38
CA ILE A 49 -10.63 -6.37 -6.23
C ILE A 49 -10.28 -7.24 -5.02
N ASN A 50 -10.98 -8.35 -4.85
CA ASN A 50 -10.69 -9.28 -3.77
C ASN A 50 -9.33 -9.94 -3.97
N LEU A 51 -9.01 -10.31 -5.20
CA LEU A 51 -7.70 -10.89 -5.50
C LEU A 51 -6.59 -9.88 -5.31
N LEU A 52 -6.81 -8.63 -5.71
CA LEU A 52 -5.82 -7.59 -5.56
C LEU A 52 -5.53 -7.31 -4.09
N TYR A 53 -6.58 -7.20 -3.27
CA TYR A 53 -6.40 -6.94 -1.84
C TYR A 53 -5.73 -8.13 -1.14
N GLN A 54 -5.99 -9.34 -1.61
CA GLN A 54 -5.28 -10.51 -1.12
C GLN A 54 -3.77 -10.38 -1.40
N LYS A 55 -3.41 -9.89 -2.59
CA LYS A 55 -2.01 -9.64 -2.93
C LYS A 55 -1.41 -8.56 -2.04
N PHE A 56 -2.17 -7.50 -1.76
CA PHE A 56 -1.72 -6.45 -0.84
C PHE A 56 -1.45 -7.04 0.55
N ALA A 57 -2.38 -7.88 1.04
CA ALA A 57 -2.19 -8.52 2.34
C ALA A 57 -0.95 -9.39 2.36
N TYR A 58 -0.75 -10.19 1.33
CA TYR A 58 0.41 -11.06 1.25
C TYR A 58 1.72 -10.26 1.21
N LEU A 59 1.70 -9.12 0.52
CA LEU A 59 2.87 -8.25 0.48
C LEU A 59 3.23 -7.79 1.89
N ILE A 60 2.25 -7.29 2.64
CA ILE A 60 2.49 -6.81 4.00
C ILE A 60 2.94 -7.95 4.91
N ILE A 61 2.31 -9.12 4.80
CA ILE A 61 2.69 -10.28 5.60
C ILE A 61 4.14 -10.67 5.34
N LYS A 62 4.53 -10.74 4.07
CA LYS A 62 5.92 -11.06 3.73
C LYS A 62 6.88 -10.01 4.26
N PHE A 63 6.47 -8.75 4.18
CA PHE A 63 7.30 -7.64 4.62
C PHE A 63 7.52 -7.66 6.13
N SER A 64 6.53 -8.17 6.87
CA SER A 64 6.64 -8.26 8.34
C SER A 64 7.75 -9.23 8.78
N CYS A 65 8.27 -10.03 7.87
CA CYS A 65 9.42 -10.89 8.18
C CYS A 65 10.70 -10.09 8.35
N TYR A 66 10.74 -8.88 7.80
CA TYR A 66 11.97 -8.08 7.74
C TYR A 66 11.89 -6.79 8.55
N PHE A 67 10.70 -6.26 8.76
CA PHE A 67 10.50 -4.98 9.44
C PHE A 67 9.35 -5.09 10.42
N ASP A 68 9.55 -4.55 11.62
CA ASP A 68 8.51 -4.56 12.65
C ASP A 68 7.37 -3.62 12.30
N ILE A 69 6.15 -4.12 12.49
CA ILE A 69 4.93 -3.33 12.30
C ILE A 69 4.39 -2.96 13.67
N ASP A 70 3.96 -1.70 13.83
CA ASP A 70 3.37 -1.23 15.07
C ASP A 70 2.17 -2.12 15.45
N GLY A 71 2.08 -2.49 16.73
CA GLY A 71 1.04 -3.37 17.20
C GLY A 71 1.35 -4.85 16.99
N ASN A 72 2.42 -5.17 16.30
CA ASN A 72 2.88 -6.55 16.08
C ASN A 72 1.76 -7.49 15.66
N PRO A 73 1.02 -7.16 14.57
CA PRO A 73 -0.12 -7.98 14.15
C PRO A 73 0.32 -9.35 13.63
N SER A 74 -0.54 -10.35 13.85
CA SER A 74 -0.30 -11.67 13.29
C SER A 74 -0.58 -11.66 11.78
N PRO A 75 -0.08 -12.67 11.03
CA PRO A 75 -0.43 -12.78 9.62
C PRO A 75 -1.94 -12.79 9.38
N GLU A 76 -2.69 -13.48 10.24
CA GLU A 76 -4.15 -13.53 10.12
C GLU A 76 -4.77 -12.16 10.34
N ASP A 77 -4.27 -11.40 11.31
CA ASP A 77 -4.77 -10.05 11.56
C ASP A 77 -4.53 -9.15 10.36
N ILE A 78 -3.34 -9.24 9.77
CA ILE A 78 -3.00 -8.44 8.59
C ILE A 78 -3.95 -8.79 7.45
N PHE A 79 -4.12 -10.08 7.19
CA PHE A 79 -4.97 -10.54 6.10
C PHE A 79 -6.41 -10.05 6.28
N ASP A 80 -6.95 -10.24 7.48
CA ASP A 80 -8.35 -9.88 7.75
C ASP A 80 -8.57 -8.38 7.64
N HIS A 81 -7.64 -7.56 8.15
CA HIS A 81 -7.78 -6.11 8.09
C HIS A 81 -7.75 -5.61 6.66
N VAL A 82 -6.82 -6.11 5.84
CA VAL A 82 -6.73 -5.69 4.44
C VAL A 82 -7.99 -6.11 3.69
N LYS A 83 -8.46 -7.32 3.94
CA LYS A 83 -9.63 -7.83 3.24
C LYS A 83 -10.90 -7.05 3.59
N GLU A 84 -11.02 -6.63 4.84
CA GLU A 84 -12.17 -5.83 5.27
C GLU A 84 -12.17 -4.44 4.66
N CYS A 85 -11.03 -3.96 4.21
CA CYS A 85 -10.89 -2.63 3.64
C CYS A 85 -11.34 -2.56 2.17
N THR A 86 -11.76 -3.67 1.58
CA THR A 86 -11.95 -3.81 0.13
C THR A 86 -12.83 -2.74 -0.51
N THR A 87 -13.98 -2.44 0.08
CA THR A 87 -14.94 -1.53 -0.56
C THR A 87 -14.97 -0.16 0.08
N LYS A 88 -14.63 -0.06 1.33
CA LYS A 88 -14.58 1.20 2.05
C LYS A 88 -13.74 1.03 3.28
N GLY A 89 -13.32 2.14 3.84
CA GLY A 89 -12.52 2.11 5.02
C GLY A 89 -11.12 2.60 4.71
N TYR A 90 -10.30 2.58 5.72
CA TYR A 90 -8.95 3.08 5.63
C TYR A 90 -8.11 2.31 6.62
N MET A 91 -6.91 1.96 6.20
CA MET A 91 -5.99 1.35 7.15
C MET A 91 -4.58 1.78 6.83
N ASN A 92 -3.71 1.67 7.80
CA ASN A 92 -2.30 1.93 7.61
C ASN A 92 -1.49 0.91 8.40
N PHE A 93 -0.25 0.75 7.95
CA PHE A 93 0.74 -0.06 8.63
C PHE A 93 1.92 0.85 8.91
N LEU A 94 2.19 1.09 10.18
CA LEU A 94 3.34 1.89 10.58
C LEU A 94 4.51 0.97 10.87
N PHE A 95 5.66 1.31 10.29
CA PHE A 95 6.93 0.62 10.56
C PHE A 95 7.76 1.58 11.41
N PRO A 96 7.58 1.56 12.75
CA PRO A 96 8.08 2.65 13.58
C PRO A 96 9.60 2.74 13.62
N ASN A 97 10.28 1.59 13.55
CA ASN A 97 11.74 1.59 13.62
C ASN A 97 12.37 2.10 12.33
N ASP A 98 11.66 2.00 11.23
CA ASP A 98 12.15 2.39 9.92
C ASP A 98 11.59 3.73 9.49
N ASN A 99 10.64 4.25 10.24
CA ASN A 99 9.98 5.53 9.99
C ASN A 99 9.33 5.54 8.60
N VAL A 100 8.53 4.52 8.33
CA VAL A 100 7.81 4.34 7.06
C VAL A 100 6.35 4.02 7.35
N LEU A 101 5.47 4.50 6.49
CA LEU A 101 4.03 4.26 6.62
C LEU A 101 3.48 3.75 5.28
N ILE A 102 2.69 2.69 5.33
CA ILE A 102 1.95 2.21 4.16
C ILE A 102 0.47 2.42 4.43
N THR A 103 -0.23 3.06 3.49
CA THR A 103 -1.67 3.32 3.63
C THR A 103 -2.45 2.66 2.51
N LEU A 104 -3.72 2.34 2.83
CA LEU A 104 -4.64 1.74 1.89
C LEU A 104 -6.02 2.30 2.13
N ASN A 105 -6.62 2.89 1.09
CA ASN A 105 -8.00 3.35 1.13
C ASN A 105 -8.89 2.36 0.41
N GLY A 106 -10.02 2.00 1.03
CA GLY A 106 -10.92 1.02 0.45
C GLY A 106 -11.42 1.48 -0.91
N GLY A 107 -11.41 0.56 -1.87
CA GLY A 107 -11.81 0.86 -3.24
C GLY A 107 -10.66 1.29 -4.13
N ASP A 108 -9.51 1.66 -3.57
CA ASP A 108 -8.35 2.02 -4.37
C ASP A 108 -7.65 0.75 -4.86
N LEU A 109 -7.09 0.83 -6.07
CA LEU A 109 -6.37 -0.29 -6.68
C LEU A 109 -4.87 -0.16 -6.46
N TYR A 110 -4.46 0.63 -5.47
CA TYR A 110 -3.06 0.85 -5.14
C TYR A 110 -2.90 1.11 -3.65
N MET A 111 -1.67 0.95 -3.16
CA MET A 111 -1.28 1.36 -1.82
C MET A 111 -0.22 2.45 -1.93
N THR A 112 -0.11 3.27 -0.88
CA THR A 112 0.87 4.36 -0.85
C THR A 112 1.90 4.07 0.24
N VAL A 113 3.18 4.31 -0.06
CA VAL A 113 4.29 4.09 0.87
C VAL A 113 4.98 5.42 1.10
N TYR A 114 4.97 5.88 2.34
CA TYR A 114 5.54 7.18 2.71
C TYR A 114 6.92 7.01 3.34
N ASN A 115 7.88 7.77 2.81
CA ASN A 115 9.21 7.92 3.38
C ASN A 115 10.07 6.64 3.39
N PRO A 116 10.00 5.78 2.36
CA PRO A 116 10.83 4.58 2.38
C PRO A 116 12.29 4.93 2.13
N ASN A 117 13.19 4.25 2.85
CA ASN A 117 14.61 4.35 2.57
C ASN A 117 14.99 3.34 1.48
N GLU A 118 16.26 3.36 1.06
CA GLU A 118 16.69 2.53 -0.06
C GLU A 118 16.54 1.04 0.22
N ARG A 119 16.89 0.59 1.40
CA ARG A 119 16.76 -0.82 1.74
C ARG A 119 15.29 -1.26 1.75
N PHE A 120 14.43 -0.42 2.30
CA PHE A 120 13.00 -0.69 2.32
C PHE A 120 12.48 -0.82 0.89
N LEU A 121 12.88 0.12 0.01
CA LEU A 121 12.47 0.10 -1.39
C LEU A 121 12.95 -1.14 -2.13
N GLN A 122 14.19 -1.55 -1.91
CA GLN A 122 14.73 -2.73 -2.58
C GLN A 122 13.94 -3.98 -2.26
N LEU A 123 13.64 -4.19 -0.98
CA LEU A 123 12.85 -5.34 -0.56
C LEU A 123 11.41 -5.21 -1.05
N LEU A 124 10.85 -4.00 -0.95
CA LEU A 124 9.48 -3.76 -1.37
C LEU A 124 9.29 -4.09 -2.85
N GLN A 125 10.23 -3.66 -3.69
CA GLN A 125 10.14 -3.94 -5.11
C GLN A 125 10.16 -5.44 -5.40
N ARG A 126 11.05 -6.17 -4.73
CA ARG A 126 11.15 -7.60 -4.95
C ARG A 126 9.89 -8.34 -4.49
N ILE A 127 9.34 -7.94 -3.35
CA ILE A 127 8.14 -8.56 -2.83
C ILE A 127 6.93 -8.20 -3.69
N ALA A 128 6.81 -6.92 -4.08
CA ALA A 128 5.73 -6.49 -4.97
C ALA A 128 5.76 -7.28 -6.28
N THR A 129 6.94 -7.43 -6.86
CA THR A 129 7.10 -8.21 -8.09
C THR A 129 6.62 -9.64 -7.90
N SER A 130 6.93 -10.25 -6.76
CA SER A 130 6.52 -11.63 -6.48
C SER A 130 5.00 -11.78 -6.40
N GLU A 131 4.29 -10.68 -6.13
CA GLU A 131 2.83 -10.68 -6.08
C GLU A 131 2.21 -10.17 -7.37
N GLY A 132 3.01 -9.89 -8.39
CA GLY A 132 2.49 -9.35 -9.65
C GLY A 132 2.10 -7.89 -9.56
N LEU A 133 2.71 -7.15 -8.64
CA LEU A 133 2.45 -5.73 -8.45
C LEU A 133 3.67 -4.92 -8.85
N PHE A 134 3.47 -3.61 -8.97
CA PHE A 134 4.53 -2.71 -9.44
C PHE A 134 4.73 -1.58 -8.44
N LEU A 135 6.00 -1.30 -8.14
CA LEU A 135 6.38 -0.17 -7.30
C LEU A 135 6.80 0.97 -8.22
N ARG A 136 6.19 2.13 -8.07
CA ARG A 136 6.58 3.28 -8.88
C ARG A 136 6.71 4.53 -8.03
N ASN A 137 7.58 5.41 -8.46
CA ASN A 137 7.86 6.65 -7.77
C ASN A 137 6.83 7.71 -8.16
N ASN A 138 6.17 8.28 -7.18
CA ASN A 138 5.18 9.31 -7.43
C ASN A 138 5.79 10.57 -8.06
N LEU A 139 7.09 10.80 -7.83
CA LEU A 139 7.75 11.99 -8.34
C LEU A 139 7.98 11.97 -9.85
N THR A 140 7.82 10.80 -10.49
CA THR A 140 8.03 10.67 -11.92
C THR A 140 6.75 10.85 -12.73
N THR A 141 5.69 11.26 -12.09
CA THR A 141 4.40 11.40 -12.74
C THR A 141 4.32 12.71 -13.49
N ASN A 142 3.87 12.64 -14.70
CA ASN A 142 3.60 13.82 -15.51
C ASN A 142 2.64 13.48 -16.60
#